data_4f2583df9f2b2481a44f77a6e7a08e98
#
_entry.id   4f2583df9f2b2481a44f77a6e7a08e98
#
_cell.length_a   1.000
_cell.length_b   1.000
_cell.length_c   1.000
_cell.angle_alpha   90.00
_cell.angle_beta   90.00
_cell.angle_gamma   90.00
#
_symmetry.space_group_name_H-M   'P 1'
#
loop_
_entity.id
_entity.type
_entity.pdbx_description
1 polymer ?
#
loop_
_entity_poly.entity_id
_entity_poly.type
_entity_poly.pdbx_seq_one_letter_code
_entity_poly.pdbx_strand_id
1 'polypeptide(L)'
;MGFIEEQQLESAYVMGTYARKPVELVRGRGMRVEDAEGRTYLDFVSGVGAVSLGHCHPALVSAIEEQASTLVHVSNYYYIEHRGE
;
A
#
# COMPACT_ATOMS: atom_id res chain seq x y z
N MET A 1 16.61 -1.33 -2.00
CA MET A 1 16.80 -1.31 -3.46
C MET A 1 16.64 0.14 -3.94
N GLY A 2 17.47 0.60 -4.86
CA GLY A 2 17.40 1.96 -5.37
C GLY A 2 16.38 2.10 -6.50
N PHE A 3 15.98 3.33 -6.78
CA PHE A 3 14.98 3.63 -7.81
C PHE A 3 15.35 3.06 -9.19
N ILE A 4 16.60 3.22 -9.62
CA ILE A 4 17.03 2.75 -10.94
C ILE A 4 16.92 1.23 -11.06
N GLU A 5 17.31 0.50 -10.03
CA GLU A 5 17.20 -0.97 -10.01
C GLU A 5 15.74 -1.40 -10.07
N GLU A 6 14.88 -0.79 -9.29
CA GLU A 6 13.45 -1.11 -9.28
C GLU A 6 12.82 -0.78 -10.62
N GLN A 7 13.16 0.37 -11.23
CA GLN A 7 12.66 0.75 -12.55
C GLN A 7 13.05 -0.27 -13.62
N GLN A 8 14.28 -0.77 -13.58
CA GLN A 8 14.75 -1.79 -14.52
C GLN A 8 14.02 -3.12 -14.34
N LEU A 9 13.81 -3.54 -13.09
CA LEU A 9 13.10 -4.78 -12.80
C LEU A 9 11.63 -4.70 -13.23
N GLU A 10 10.95 -3.61 -12.93
CA GLU A 10 9.57 -3.41 -13.36
C GLU A 10 9.44 -3.35 -14.88
N SER A 11 10.38 -2.70 -15.59
CA SER A 11 10.37 -2.65 -17.04
C SER A 11 10.52 -4.03 -17.66
N ALA A 12 11.28 -4.92 -17.01
CA ALA A 12 11.55 -6.26 -17.52
C ALA A 12 10.42 -7.26 -17.21
N TYR A 13 9.77 -7.13 -16.04
CA TYR A 13 8.90 -8.19 -15.53
C TYR A 13 7.46 -7.77 -15.24
N VAL A 14 7.15 -6.48 -15.19
CA VAL A 14 5.80 -5.98 -14.89
C VAL A 14 5.16 -5.45 -16.16
N MET A 15 3.90 -5.84 -16.38
CA MET A 15 3.14 -5.37 -17.55
C MET A 15 3.04 -3.84 -17.55
N GLY A 16 3.34 -3.21 -18.68
CA GLY A 16 3.36 -1.75 -18.83
C GLY A 16 1.98 -1.13 -19.02
N THR A 17 1.08 -1.30 -18.06
CA THR A 17 -0.30 -0.79 -18.12
C THR A 17 -0.42 0.68 -17.69
N TYR A 18 0.58 1.23 -17.02
CA TYR A 18 0.60 2.62 -16.55
C TYR A 18 1.93 3.28 -16.84
N ALA A 19 1.87 4.58 -17.13
CA ALA A 19 3.06 5.44 -17.19
C ALA A 19 3.33 5.95 -15.76
N ARG A 20 4.30 5.34 -15.08
CA ARG A 20 4.60 5.67 -13.69
C ARG A 20 5.39 6.96 -13.56
N LYS A 21 5.17 7.67 -12.46
CA LYS A 21 6.00 8.82 -12.11
C LYS A 21 7.41 8.32 -11.74
N PRO A 22 8.47 9.08 -12.07
CA PRO A 22 9.85 8.63 -11.83
C PRO A 22 10.27 8.81 -10.36
N VAL A 23 9.56 8.19 -9.45
CA VAL A 23 9.78 8.24 -8.00
C VAL A 23 9.53 6.86 -7.42
N GLU A 24 10.44 6.37 -6.58
CA GLU A 24 10.24 5.13 -5.82
C GLU A 24 9.88 5.49 -4.39
N LEU A 25 8.62 5.34 -4.02
CA LEU A 25 8.14 5.59 -2.66
C LEU A 25 8.36 4.35 -1.80
N VAL A 26 8.98 4.51 -0.64
CA VAL A 26 9.39 3.39 0.20
C VAL A 26 8.71 3.35 1.56
N ARG A 27 8.22 4.49 2.07
CA ARG A 27 7.49 4.54 3.34
C ARG A 27 6.55 5.72 3.38
N GLY A 28 5.59 5.65 4.29
CA GLY A 28 4.63 6.72 4.49
C GLY A 28 4.09 6.74 5.91
N ARG A 29 3.70 7.95 6.37
CA ARG A 29 3.05 8.15 7.67
C ARG A 29 2.14 9.38 7.58
N GLY A 30 0.85 9.18 7.86
CA GLY A 30 -0.13 10.24 7.68
C GLY A 30 -0.17 10.67 6.23
N MET A 31 -0.01 11.96 5.98
CA MET A 31 -0.02 12.50 4.61
C MET A 31 1.40 12.67 4.03
N ARG A 32 2.42 12.16 4.69
CA ARG A 32 3.80 12.26 4.22
C ARG A 32 4.30 10.93 3.68
N VAL A 33 5.02 10.98 2.56
CA VAL A 33 5.67 9.82 1.97
C VAL A 33 7.14 10.15 1.70
N GLU A 34 7.98 9.13 1.68
CA GLU A 34 9.41 9.27 1.50
C GLU A 34 9.88 8.38 0.35
N ASP A 35 10.76 8.90 -0.49
CA ASP A 35 11.33 8.14 -1.59
C ASP A 35 12.62 7.41 -1.18
N ALA A 36 13.15 6.61 -2.12
CA ALA A 36 14.34 5.79 -1.88
C ALA A 36 15.59 6.62 -1.58
N GLU A 37 15.63 7.89 -1.97
CA GLU A 37 16.73 8.81 -1.69
C GLU A 37 16.53 9.64 -0.43
N GLY A 38 15.47 9.39 0.34
CA GLY A 38 15.18 10.10 1.58
C GLY A 38 14.46 11.43 1.42
N ARG A 39 13.99 11.76 0.22
CA ARG A 39 13.19 12.98 0.01
C ARG A 39 11.76 12.76 0.49
N THR A 40 11.19 13.78 1.10
CA THR A 40 9.84 13.73 1.67
C THR A 40 8.87 14.53 0.82
N TYR A 41 7.67 14.00 0.65
CA TYR A 41 6.60 14.63 -0.11
C TYR A 41 5.32 14.65 0.70
N LEU A 42 4.43 15.62 0.41
CA LEU A 42 3.05 15.56 0.86
C LEU A 42 2.23 14.76 -0.16
N ASP A 43 1.51 13.77 0.33
CA ASP A 43 0.70 12.90 -0.53
C ASP A 43 -0.73 13.43 -0.64
N PHE A 44 -1.05 14.09 -1.76
CA PHE A 44 -2.40 14.53 -2.08
C PHE A 44 -3.17 13.54 -2.95
N VAL A 45 -2.53 12.49 -3.42
CA VAL A 45 -3.16 11.46 -4.27
C VAL A 45 -3.82 10.38 -3.43
N SER A 46 -3.22 10.01 -2.31
CA SER A 46 -3.74 9.03 -1.34
C SER A 46 -4.11 7.69 -1.98
N GLY A 47 -3.25 7.17 -2.89
CA GLY A 47 -3.53 5.94 -3.59
C GLY A 47 -4.81 6.02 -4.42
N VAL A 48 -5.06 7.18 -5.04
CA VAL A 48 -6.30 7.50 -5.78
C VAL A 48 -7.53 7.39 -4.84
N GLY A 49 -7.38 7.95 -3.64
CA GLY A 49 -8.45 7.99 -2.64
C GLY A 49 -8.57 6.77 -1.75
N ALA A 50 -7.74 5.74 -1.94
CA ALA A 50 -7.81 4.51 -1.14
C ALA A 50 -7.25 4.68 0.28
N VAL A 51 -6.35 5.64 0.48
CA VAL A 51 -5.67 5.87 1.76
C VAL A 51 -6.29 7.07 2.46
N SER A 52 -7.59 7.00 2.73
CA SER A 52 -8.36 8.14 3.27
C SER A 52 -7.99 8.51 4.70
N LEU A 53 -7.44 7.59 5.48
CA LEU A 53 -6.98 7.84 6.86
C LEU A 53 -5.50 8.24 6.92
N GLY A 54 -4.84 8.37 5.77
CA GLY A 54 -3.40 8.56 5.71
C GLY A 54 -2.66 7.23 5.76
N HIS A 55 -1.34 7.28 5.55
CA HIS A 55 -0.49 6.10 5.57
C HIS A 55 -0.26 5.60 6.99
N CYS A 56 -0.35 4.29 7.18
CA CYS A 56 -0.01 3.61 8.44
C CYS A 56 -0.78 4.14 9.66
N HIS A 57 -2.08 4.45 9.49
CA HIS A 57 -2.90 4.87 10.63
C HIS A 57 -2.89 3.76 11.68
N PRO A 58 -2.58 4.09 12.96
CA PRO A 58 -2.42 3.05 14.00
C PRO A 58 -3.61 2.12 14.16
N ALA A 59 -4.84 2.64 14.08
CA ALA A 59 -6.04 1.83 14.20
C ALA A 59 -6.17 0.83 13.04
N LEU A 60 -5.84 1.23 11.81
CA LEU A 60 -5.88 0.35 10.65
C LEU A 60 -4.79 -0.72 10.72
N VAL A 61 -3.57 -0.34 11.08
CA VAL A 61 -2.46 -1.28 11.25
C VAL A 61 -2.81 -2.34 12.29
N SER A 62 -3.33 -1.92 13.44
CA SER A 62 -3.73 -2.84 14.52
C SER A 62 -4.85 -3.79 14.07
N ALA A 63 -5.85 -3.29 13.34
CA ALA A 63 -6.95 -4.12 12.85
C ALA A 63 -6.45 -5.17 11.84
N ILE A 64 -5.54 -4.79 10.95
CA ILE A 64 -4.96 -5.72 9.97
C ILE A 64 -4.12 -6.78 10.68
N GLU A 65 -3.28 -6.39 11.63
CA GLU A 65 -2.45 -7.33 12.40
C GLU A 65 -3.31 -8.35 13.14
N GLU A 66 -4.35 -7.89 13.82
CA GLU A 66 -5.27 -8.75 14.56
C GLU A 66 -6.01 -9.71 13.64
N GLN A 67 -6.58 -9.21 12.56
CA GLN A 67 -7.34 -10.04 11.62
C GLN A 67 -6.44 -11.02 10.87
N ALA A 68 -5.25 -10.61 10.45
CA ALA A 68 -4.30 -11.48 9.77
C ALA A 68 -3.85 -12.64 10.66
N SER A 69 -3.83 -12.43 11.98
CA SER A 69 -3.50 -13.47 12.96
C SER A 69 -4.68 -14.37 13.32
N THR A 70 -5.89 -14.01 12.93
CA THR A 70 -7.12 -14.71 13.34
C THR A 70 -7.70 -15.55 12.21
N LEU A 71 -7.96 -14.93 11.07
CA LEU A 71 -8.56 -15.60 9.93
C LEU A 71 -8.32 -14.77 8.66
N VAL A 72 -7.71 -15.38 7.65
CA VAL A 72 -7.36 -14.69 6.41
C VAL A 72 -8.43 -14.85 5.34
N HIS A 73 -8.82 -16.09 5.05
CA HIS A 73 -9.76 -16.36 3.95
C HIS A 73 -10.37 -17.75 4.07
N VAL A 74 -11.67 -17.87 3.79
CA VAL A 74 -12.37 -19.16 3.81
C VAL A 74 -13.26 -19.40 2.59
N SER A 75 -13.23 -18.52 1.61
CA SER A 75 -14.13 -18.51 0.43
C SER A 75 -15.59 -18.24 0.81
N ASN A 76 -16.47 -18.27 -0.17
CA ASN A 76 -17.92 -18.09 0.04
C ASN A 76 -18.64 -19.38 0.44
N TYR A 77 -17.90 -20.46 0.67
CA TYR A 77 -18.51 -21.72 1.13
C TYR A 77 -18.99 -21.67 2.58
N TYR A 78 -18.45 -20.74 3.38
CA TYR A 78 -18.71 -20.67 4.82
C TYR A 78 -19.22 -19.30 5.24
N TYR A 79 -19.89 -19.26 6.37
CA TYR A 79 -20.24 -17.98 7.04
C TYR A 79 -19.04 -17.44 7.81
N ILE A 80 -18.91 -16.14 7.86
CA ILE A 80 -17.91 -15.45 8.68
C ILE A 80 -18.55 -14.28 9.42
N GLU A 81 -17.93 -13.87 10.53
CA GLU A 81 -18.38 -12.71 11.30
C GLU A 81 -18.37 -11.44 10.43
N HIS A 82 -19.29 -10.54 10.71
CA HIS A 82 -19.40 -9.20 10.14
C HIS A 82 -19.73 -9.10 8.66
N ARG A 83 -19.83 -10.21 7.93
CA ARG A 83 -20.16 -10.12 6.49
C ARG A 83 -21.56 -9.57 6.25
N GLY A 84 -22.50 -9.87 7.14
CA GLY A 84 -23.89 -9.46 7.00
C GLY A 84 -24.22 -8.09 7.58
N GLU A 85 -23.25 -7.46 8.21
CA GLU A 85 -23.41 -6.13 8.79
C GLU A 85 -23.21 -5.04 7.73
#